data_d054235342dd1013587790fb381a98cb
#
_entry.id   d054235342dd1013587790fb381a98cb
#
_cell.length_a   1.000
_cell.length_b   1.000
_cell.length_c   1.000
_cell.angle_alpha   90.00
_cell.angle_beta   90.00
_cell.angle_gamma   90.00
#
_symmetry.space_group_name_H-M   'P 1'
#
loop_
_entity.id
_entity.type
_entity.pdbx_description
1 polymer ?
#
loop_
_entity_poly.entity_id
_entity_poly.type
_entity_poly.pdbx_seq_one_letter_code
_entity_poly.pdbx_strand_id
1 'polypeptide(L)'
;MKFVISLLIFSTLLFSGDYVIIVNNNMRELTNSEIRAIFLKKITFVGDTKMVPVNLEANNPIRIKFQEHFLNMSFKKLESYWMKQHYLGHRPPISMKSQESVKAFVSKVEGAIGYIEASNEDDSVRIIYRWSDGWQE
;
A
#
# COMPACT_ATOMS: atom_id res chain seq x y z
N MET A 1 -6.38 6.65 -57.72
CA MET A 1 -6.50 7.25 -56.38
C MET A 1 -6.31 6.14 -55.37
N LYS A 2 -5.20 6.14 -54.66
CA LYS A 2 -4.97 5.21 -53.56
C LYS A 2 -5.39 5.88 -52.25
N PHE A 3 -6.45 5.38 -51.66
CA PHE A 3 -6.83 5.79 -50.29
C PHE A 3 -5.96 5.00 -49.30
N VAL A 4 -5.07 5.71 -48.62
CA VAL A 4 -4.35 5.13 -47.48
C VAL A 4 -5.26 5.27 -46.28
N ILE A 5 -5.92 4.16 -45.92
CA ILE A 5 -6.64 4.08 -44.66
C ILE A 5 -5.56 3.92 -43.59
N SER A 6 -5.19 5.02 -42.95
CA SER A 6 -4.38 4.99 -41.77
C SER A 6 -5.23 4.40 -40.65
N LEU A 7 -5.02 3.11 -40.40
CA LEU A 7 -5.62 2.44 -39.26
C LEU A 7 -4.90 2.97 -38.02
N LEU A 8 -5.47 4.00 -37.40
CA LEU A 8 -5.07 4.42 -36.07
C LEU A 8 -5.43 3.28 -35.12
N ILE A 9 -4.46 2.43 -34.87
CA ILE A 9 -4.54 1.47 -33.78
C ILE A 9 -4.45 2.30 -32.50
N PHE A 10 -5.61 2.64 -31.95
CA PHE A 10 -5.72 3.08 -30.59
C PHE A 10 -5.34 1.87 -29.72
N SER A 11 -4.06 1.74 -29.41
CA SER A 11 -3.67 0.87 -28.33
C SER A 11 -4.22 1.50 -27.05
N THR A 12 -5.38 1.01 -26.61
CA THR A 12 -5.82 1.25 -25.27
C THR A 12 -4.78 0.61 -24.36
N LEU A 13 -3.85 1.41 -23.88
CA LEU A 13 -3.02 1.05 -22.76
C LEU A 13 -3.97 0.83 -21.59
N LEU A 14 -4.31 -0.42 -21.35
CA LEU A 14 -4.90 -0.83 -20.09
C LEU A 14 -3.81 -0.60 -19.03
N PHE A 15 -3.90 0.57 -18.36
CA PHE A 15 -3.12 0.80 -17.18
C PHE A 15 -3.63 -0.15 -16.09
N SER A 16 -3.03 -1.36 -16.03
CA SER A 16 -3.08 -2.10 -14.79
C SER A 16 -2.36 -1.23 -13.77
N GLY A 17 -3.09 -0.74 -12.74
CA GLY A 17 -2.50 0.08 -11.71
C GLY A 17 -1.38 -0.67 -11.00
N ASP A 18 -0.19 -0.10 -10.99
CA ASP A 18 0.91 -0.58 -10.16
C ASP A 18 0.85 0.14 -8.83
N TYR A 19 1.08 -0.60 -7.77
CA TYR A 19 1.06 -0.12 -6.38
C TYR A 19 2.37 -0.43 -5.70
N VAL A 20 2.74 0.39 -4.75
CA VAL A 20 4.00 0.22 -4.00
C VAL A 20 3.76 0.38 -2.51
N ILE A 21 4.52 -0.37 -1.72
CA ILE A 21 4.66 -0.14 -0.29
C ILE A 21 5.90 0.71 -0.09
N ILE A 22 5.75 1.79 0.65
CA ILE A 22 6.78 2.79 0.88
C ILE A 22 7.14 2.89 2.35
N VAL A 23 8.42 3.14 2.59
CA VAL A 23 8.97 3.39 3.92
C VAL A 23 9.84 4.65 3.91
N ASN A 24 10.17 5.14 5.09
CA ASN A 24 11.15 6.20 5.25
C ASN A 24 12.51 5.76 4.68
N ASN A 25 13.23 6.70 4.08
CA ASN A 25 14.53 6.43 3.45
C ASN A 25 15.57 5.85 4.42
N ASN A 26 15.42 6.08 5.72
CA ASN A 26 16.32 5.55 6.73
C ASN A 26 15.94 4.15 7.25
N MET A 27 14.83 3.60 6.75
CA MET A 27 14.37 2.29 7.18
C MET A 27 15.21 1.18 6.53
N ARG A 28 15.56 0.14 7.31
CA ARG A 28 16.17 -1.06 6.77
C ARG A 28 15.18 -1.84 5.90
N GLU A 29 15.68 -2.82 5.18
CA GLU A 29 14.80 -3.73 4.44
C GLU A 29 13.92 -4.54 5.40
N LEU A 30 12.68 -4.76 4.97
CA LEU A 30 11.69 -5.55 5.69
C LEU A 30 11.26 -6.73 4.83
N THR A 31 11.06 -7.88 5.47
CA THR A 31 10.47 -9.02 4.78
C THR A 31 8.95 -8.82 4.62
N ASN A 32 8.34 -9.53 3.69
CA ASN A 32 6.89 -9.47 3.51
C ASN A 32 6.13 -9.89 4.77
N SER A 33 6.64 -10.87 5.50
CA SER A 33 6.06 -11.29 6.79
C SER A 33 6.13 -10.18 7.84
N GLU A 34 7.24 -9.46 7.92
CA GLU A 34 7.38 -8.31 8.82
C GLU A 34 6.40 -7.20 8.46
N ILE A 35 6.26 -6.89 7.17
CA ILE A 35 5.33 -5.85 6.70
C ILE A 35 3.89 -6.21 7.08
N ARG A 36 3.46 -7.46 6.84
CA ARG A 36 2.13 -7.91 7.24
C ARG A 36 1.91 -7.80 8.75
N ALA A 37 2.88 -8.23 9.53
CA ALA A 37 2.82 -8.16 10.99
C ALA A 37 2.74 -6.71 11.50
N ILE A 38 3.42 -5.78 10.84
CA ILE A 38 3.35 -4.35 11.16
C ILE A 38 1.95 -3.80 10.92
N PHE A 39 1.36 -4.06 9.74
CA PHE A 39 0.01 -3.58 9.41
C PHE A 39 -1.08 -4.23 10.27
N LEU A 40 -0.87 -5.46 10.71
CA LEU A 40 -1.78 -6.15 11.62
C LEU A 40 -1.50 -5.85 13.11
N LYS A 41 -0.53 -4.97 13.39
CA LYS A 41 -0.14 -4.60 14.75
C LYS A 41 0.34 -5.77 15.61
N LYS A 42 0.82 -6.84 14.98
CA LYS A 42 1.43 -7.98 15.67
C LYS A 42 2.84 -7.65 16.15
N ILE A 43 3.56 -6.82 15.43
CA ILE A 43 4.84 -6.24 15.86
C ILE A 43 4.73 -4.72 15.82
N THR A 44 5.31 -4.07 16.81
CA THR A 44 5.27 -2.61 16.97
C THR A 44 6.62 -1.98 16.70
N PHE A 45 7.69 -2.73 16.90
CA PHE A 45 9.06 -2.27 16.72
C PHE A 45 9.81 -3.15 15.73
N VAL A 46 10.70 -2.52 14.98
CA VAL A 46 11.72 -3.19 14.18
C VAL A 46 13.06 -2.67 14.68
N GLY A 47 13.83 -3.51 15.38
CA GLY A 47 14.97 -3.03 16.17
C GLY A 47 14.49 -2.01 17.21
N ASP A 48 15.11 -0.85 17.22
CA ASP A 48 14.76 0.25 18.13
C ASP A 48 13.73 1.22 17.52
N THR A 49 13.32 1.00 16.28
CA THR A 49 12.40 1.88 15.56
C THR A 49 10.96 1.47 15.79
N LYS A 50 10.17 2.40 16.35
CA LYS A 50 8.72 2.22 16.44
C LYS A 50 8.08 2.36 15.07
N MET A 51 7.40 1.32 14.63
CA MET A 51 6.71 1.32 13.35
C MET A 51 5.37 2.03 13.42
N VAL A 52 5.08 2.82 12.41
CA VAL A 52 3.83 3.57 12.29
C VAL A 52 3.19 3.26 10.94
N PRO A 53 2.40 2.17 10.87
CA PRO A 53 1.68 1.84 9.65
C PRO A 53 0.54 2.83 9.41
N VAL A 54 0.35 3.18 8.14
CA VAL A 54 -0.66 4.15 7.71
C VAL A 54 -1.52 3.52 6.62
N ASN A 55 -2.84 3.59 6.80
CA ASN A 55 -3.83 3.19 5.80
C ASN A 55 -4.35 4.42 5.04
N LEU A 56 -4.86 4.18 3.85
CA LEU A 56 -5.86 5.06 3.25
C LEU A 56 -7.23 4.80 3.87
N GLU A 57 -8.22 5.64 3.58
CA GLU A 57 -9.57 5.46 4.13
C GLU A 57 -10.19 4.14 3.67
N ALA A 58 -11.12 3.61 4.47
CA ALA A 58 -11.69 2.28 4.28
C ALA A 58 -12.35 2.07 2.91
N ASN A 59 -12.92 3.11 2.33
CA ASN A 59 -13.57 3.08 1.02
C ASN A 59 -12.61 3.37 -0.15
N ASN A 60 -11.35 3.63 0.12
CA ASN A 60 -10.38 3.90 -0.93
C ASN A 60 -10.05 2.60 -1.69
N PRO A 61 -10.18 2.59 -3.03
CA PRO A 61 -9.90 1.39 -3.82
C PRO A 61 -8.49 0.84 -3.64
N ILE A 62 -7.50 1.69 -3.40
CA ILE A 62 -6.12 1.27 -3.19
C ILE A 62 -5.99 0.48 -1.88
N ARG A 63 -6.69 0.90 -0.83
CA ARG A 63 -6.73 0.15 0.42
C ARG A 63 -7.35 -1.23 0.24
N ILE A 64 -8.41 -1.33 -0.53
CA ILE A 64 -9.06 -2.61 -0.82
C ILE A 64 -8.06 -3.53 -1.56
N LYS A 65 -7.37 -3.01 -2.56
CA LYS A 65 -6.33 -3.75 -3.30
C LYS A 65 -5.19 -4.22 -2.40
N PHE A 66 -4.72 -3.34 -1.52
CA PHE A 66 -3.69 -3.67 -0.55
C PHE A 66 -4.11 -4.80 0.40
N GLN A 67 -5.32 -4.72 0.93
CA GLN A 67 -5.85 -5.72 1.85
C GLN A 67 -6.02 -7.08 1.18
N GLU A 68 -6.58 -7.11 -0.02
CA GLU A 68 -6.81 -8.35 -0.77
C GLU A 68 -5.49 -8.97 -1.25
N HIS A 69 -4.62 -8.16 -1.85
CA HIS A 69 -3.40 -8.67 -2.47
C HIS A 69 -2.30 -8.94 -1.44
N PHE A 70 -1.98 -7.95 -0.63
CA PHE A 70 -0.80 -8.02 0.25
C PHE A 70 -1.11 -8.68 1.59
N LEU A 71 -2.16 -8.24 2.27
CA LEU A 71 -2.58 -8.87 3.52
C LEU A 71 -3.27 -10.21 3.29
N ASN A 72 -3.77 -10.43 2.08
CA ASN A 72 -4.50 -11.63 1.69
C ASN A 72 -5.67 -11.93 2.64
N MET A 73 -6.41 -10.89 2.99
CA MET A 73 -7.54 -10.97 3.90
C MET A 73 -8.77 -10.31 3.28
N SER A 74 -9.92 -11.00 3.36
CA SER A 74 -11.20 -10.43 2.98
C SER A 74 -11.61 -9.32 3.95
N PHE A 75 -12.54 -8.47 3.51
CA PHE A 75 -13.13 -7.44 4.38
C PHE A 75 -13.67 -8.02 5.68
N LYS A 76 -14.45 -9.10 5.59
CA LYS A 76 -15.03 -9.76 6.78
C LYS A 76 -13.98 -10.28 7.74
N LYS A 77 -12.93 -10.89 7.20
CA LYS A 77 -11.84 -11.45 8.00
C LYS A 77 -11.08 -10.35 8.73
N LEU A 78 -10.80 -9.23 8.05
CA LEU A 78 -10.17 -8.06 8.68
C LEU A 78 -11.07 -7.41 9.71
N GLU A 79 -12.37 -7.26 9.42
CA GLU A 79 -13.33 -6.72 10.37
C GLU A 79 -13.37 -7.55 11.67
N SER A 80 -13.45 -8.87 11.54
CA SER A 80 -13.43 -9.78 12.70
C SER A 80 -12.10 -9.69 13.45
N TYR A 81 -10.98 -9.59 12.73
CA TYR A 81 -9.66 -9.43 13.32
C TYR A 81 -9.58 -8.16 14.17
N TRP A 82 -9.98 -7.01 13.62
CA TRP A 82 -9.90 -5.74 14.35
C TRP A 82 -10.91 -5.63 15.48
N MET A 83 -12.07 -6.26 15.36
CA MET A 83 -13.04 -6.36 16.45
C MET A 83 -12.42 -7.09 17.64
N LYS A 84 -11.75 -8.23 17.40
CA LYS A 84 -11.03 -8.97 18.45
C LYS A 84 -9.88 -8.14 19.04
N GLN A 85 -9.10 -7.48 18.21
CA GLN A 85 -8.01 -6.61 18.65
C GLN A 85 -8.50 -5.45 19.51
N HIS A 86 -9.66 -4.89 19.18
CA HIS A 86 -10.27 -3.84 19.97
C HIS A 86 -10.55 -4.28 21.42
N TYR A 87 -11.08 -5.47 21.61
CA TYR A 87 -11.27 -6.05 22.95
C TYR A 87 -9.97 -6.25 23.71
N LEU A 88 -8.87 -6.47 23.01
CA LEU A 88 -7.54 -6.61 23.59
C LEU A 88 -6.84 -5.27 23.83
N GLY A 89 -7.50 -4.15 23.52
CA GLY A 89 -6.94 -2.80 23.68
C GLY A 89 -6.05 -2.35 22.54
N HIS A 90 -6.04 -3.06 21.41
CA HIS A 90 -5.24 -2.70 20.25
C HIS A 90 -6.09 -1.92 19.23
N ARG A 91 -5.47 -0.96 18.55
CA ARG A 91 -6.12 -0.14 17.55
C ARG A 91 -5.53 -0.42 16.16
N PRO A 92 -6.38 -0.33 15.10
CA PRO A 92 -5.87 -0.44 13.74
C PRO A 92 -4.93 0.73 13.40
N PRO A 93 -4.16 0.61 12.31
CA PRO A 93 -3.34 1.71 11.82
C PRO A 93 -4.16 2.98 11.57
N ILE A 94 -3.53 4.13 11.73
CA ILE A 94 -4.16 5.41 11.39
C ILE A 94 -4.49 5.47 9.90
N SER A 95 -5.55 6.21 9.55
CA SER A 95 -5.97 6.42 8.16
C SER A 95 -5.68 7.84 7.73
N MET A 96 -5.30 8.00 6.46
CA MET A 96 -5.10 9.30 5.82
C MET A 96 -5.98 9.41 4.58
N LYS A 97 -6.35 10.65 4.23
CA LYS A 97 -7.32 10.92 3.17
C LYS A 97 -6.74 10.81 1.76
N SER A 98 -5.44 11.03 1.60
CA SER A 98 -4.82 11.08 0.28
C SER A 98 -3.47 10.37 0.24
N GLN A 99 -3.09 9.95 -0.96
CA GLN A 99 -1.77 9.37 -1.21
C GLN A 99 -0.65 10.37 -0.94
N GLU A 100 -0.87 11.64 -1.25
CA GLU A 100 0.07 12.72 -0.98
C GLU A 100 0.34 12.86 0.52
N SER A 101 -0.71 12.78 1.33
CA SER A 101 -0.58 12.80 2.80
C SER A 101 0.19 11.59 3.32
N VAL A 102 -0.08 10.41 2.78
CA VAL A 102 0.65 9.18 3.13
C VAL A 102 2.13 9.34 2.80
N LYS A 103 2.45 9.75 1.58
CA LYS A 103 3.83 9.94 1.13
C LYS A 103 4.57 10.99 1.97
N ALA A 104 3.94 12.13 2.24
CA ALA A 104 4.51 13.19 3.06
C ALA A 104 4.81 12.70 4.49
N PHE A 105 3.90 11.97 5.10
CA PHE A 105 4.08 11.40 6.42
C PHE A 105 5.22 10.39 6.46
N VAL A 106 5.24 9.46 5.50
CA VAL A 106 6.28 8.44 5.40
C VAL A 106 7.66 9.06 5.19
N SER A 107 7.74 10.14 4.41
CA SER A 107 9.02 10.84 4.16
C SER A 107 9.59 11.49 5.43
N LYS A 108 8.75 11.88 6.38
CA LYS A 108 9.14 12.64 7.57
C LYS A 108 9.27 11.82 8.84
N VAL A 109 8.61 10.68 8.93
CA VAL A 109 8.55 9.86 10.14
C VAL A 109 9.34 8.58 9.93
N GLU A 110 10.38 8.36 10.71
CA GLU A 110 11.35 7.29 10.51
C GLU A 110 10.71 5.89 10.49
N GLY A 111 9.80 5.57 11.31
CA GLY A 111 9.15 4.25 11.35
C GLY A 111 7.89 4.15 10.49
N ALA A 112 7.55 5.17 9.73
CA ALA A 112 6.32 5.17 8.95
C ALA A 112 6.39 4.22 7.75
N ILE A 113 5.29 3.53 7.50
CA ILE A 113 5.09 2.64 6.37
C ILE A 113 3.68 2.82 5.84
N GLY A 114 3.55 2.89 4.53
CA GLY A 114 2.27 3.07 3.85
C GLY A 114 2.29 2.47 2.46
N TYR A 115 1.24 2.73 1.70
CA TYR A 115 1.13 2.27 0.33
C TYR A 115 0.46 3.34 -0.54
N ILE A 116 0.91 3.44 -1.78
CA ILE A 116 0.42 4.41 -2.76
C ILE A 116 0.43 3.76 -4.16
N GLU A 117 -0.16 4.45 -5.13
CA GLU A 117 0.06 4.09 -6.53
C GLU A 117 1.51 4.40 -6.93
N ALA A 118 2.09 3.53 -7.76
CA ALA A 118 3.46 3.68 -8.22
C ALA A 118 3.70 5.00 -8.97
N SER A 119 2.69 5.53 -9.65
CA SER A 119 2.76 6.81 -10.36
C SER A 119 3.02 8.01 -9.43
N ASN A 120 2.78 7.86 -8.14
CA ASN A 120 2.98 8.91 -7.13
C ASN A 120 4.30 8.78 -6.36
N GLU A 121 5.15 7.81 -6.72
CA GLU A 121 6.44 7.63 -6.08
C GLU A 121 7.43 8.73 -6.47
N ASP A 122 8.32 9.05 -5.56
CA ASP A 122 9.48 9.91 -5.80
C ASP A 122 10.60 9.58 -4.81
N ASP A 123 11.71 10.32 -4.87
CA ASP A 123 12.90 10.08 -4.04
C ASP A 123 12.71 10.41 -2.55
N SER A 124 11.57 10.97 -2.17
CA SER A 124 11.28 11.30 -0.76
C SER A 124 11.01 10.07 0.11
N VAL A 125 10.68 8.94 -0.53
CA VAL A 125 10.39 7.68 0.13
C VAL A 125 11.07 6.53 -0.58
N ARG A 126 11.23 5.39 0.12
CA ARG A 126 11.81 4.18 -0.46
C ARG A 126 10.74 3.12 -0.69
N ILE A 127 10.77 2.50 -1.86
CA ILE A 127 9.90 1.39 -2.20
C ILE A 127 10.51 0.09 -1.68
N ILE A 128 9.70 -0.71 -0.97
CA ILE A 128 10.12 -2.02 -0.47
C ILE A 128 9.32 -3.18 -1.04
N TYR A 129 8.21 -2.90 -1.70
CA TYR A 129 7.38 -3.91 -2.35
C TYR A 129 6.56 -3.27 -3.47
N ARG A 130 6.40 -3.99 -4.58
CA ARG A 130 5.60 -3.57 -5.72
C ARG A 130 4.65 -4.68 -6.12
N TRP A 131 3.39 -4.33 -6.39
CA TRP A 131 2.44 -5.26 -7.00
C TRP A 131 1.65 -4.56 -8.09
N SER A 132 1.10 -5.35 -9.00
CA SER A 132 0.26 -4.83 -10.07
C SER A 132 -1.08 -5.54 -10.11
N ASP A 133 -2.08 -4.83 -10.62
CA ASP A 133 -3.46 -5.29 -10.77
C ASP A 133 -3.66 -6.07 -12.09
N GLY A 134 -2.57 -6.49 -12.72
CA GLY A 134 -2.63 -7.23 -13.97
C GLY A 134 -3.29 -8.59 -13.81
N TRP A 135 -3.93 -9.05 -14.88
CA TRP A 135 -4.47 -10.40 -14.99
C TRP A 135 -3.40 -11.40 -14.61
N GLN A 136 -3.67 -12.16 -13.58
CA GLN A 136 -2.91 -13.38 -13.34
C GLN A 136 -3.60 -14.49 -14.13
N GLU A 137 -2.93 -14.94 -15.17
CA GLU A 137 -3.33 -16.18 -15.82
C GLU A 137 -3.09 -17.37 -14.87
#